data_2073ad4fdb630ee3467377bdb520f0de
#
_entry.id   2073ad4fdb630ee3467377bdb520f0de
#
_cell.length_a   1.000
_cell.length_b   1.000
_cell.length_c   1.000
_cell.angle_alpha   90.00
_cell.angle_beta   90.00
_cell.angle_gamma   90.00
#
_symmetry.space_group_name_H-M   'P 1'
#
loop_
_entity.id
_entity.type
_entity.pdbx_description
1 polymer ?
#
loop_
_entity_poly.entity_id
_entity_poly.type
_entity_poly.pdbx_seq_one_letter_code
_entity_poly.pdbx_strand_id
1 'polypeptide(L)'
;MATHGLPAWPWTGSDAEALPTPERLLLDAARLWEAEARAGRPPIPALRLLLAAGDAPAALLPLDALLRAAPTQARDFGCELCPRVQPAEAALLLACALAQRGHRGEALAALLRWLPLGAAYAAMPAAIHLGCALRRAGVLLRQPLRVARRS
;
A
#
# COMPACT_ATOMS: atom_id res chain seq x y z
N MET A 1 24.83 17.80 7.05
CA MET A 1 23.42 17.54 7.31
C MET A 1 23.08 16.10 6.95
N ALA A 2 22.67 15.36 7.93
CA ALA A 2 22.22 14.00 7.66
C ALA A 2 20.83 14.08 7.04
N THR A 3 20.75 13.95 5.73
CA THR A 3 19.49 13.64 5.10
C THR A 3 19.16 12.19 5.49
N HIS A 4 18.24 12.05 6.41
CA HIS A 4 17.68 10.73 6.65
C HIS A 4 16.89 10.35 5.41
N GLY A 5 17.38 9.37 4.66
CA GLY A 5 16.63 8.79 3.57
C GLY A 5 15.29 8.24 4.07
N LEU A 6 14.34 8.10 3.18
CA LEU A 6 13.08 7.42 3.51
C LEU A 6 13.37 6.03 4.03
N PRO A 7 12.60 5.55 5.01
CA PRO A 7 12.69 4.16 5.43
C PRO A 7 12.49 3.23 4.25
N ALA A 8 13.27 2.17 4.19
CA ALA A 8 13.09 1.13 3.18
C ALA A 8 12.03 0.15 3.66
N TRP A 9 11.18 -0.28 2.76
CA TRP A 9 10.26 -1.36 3.06
C TRP A 9 11.04 -2.69 3.08
N PRO A 10 10.96 -3.48 4.19
CA PRO A 10 11.83 -4.63 4.37
C PRO A 10 11.57 -5.77 3.36
N TRP A 11 10.46 -5.73 2.66
CA TRP A 11 10.03 -6.80 1.76
C TRP A 11 10.25 -6.48 0.27
N THR A 12 10.96 -5.39 -0.05
CA THR A 12 11.23 -5.01 -1.44
C THR A 12 11.93 -6.15 -2.17
N GLY A 13 11.34 -6.59 -3.29
CA GLY A 13 11.88 -7.69 -4.09
C GLY A 13 11.71 -9.08 -3.49
N SER A 14 11.02 -9.19 -2.36
CA SER A 14 10.76 -10.48 -1.71
C SER A 14 9.71 -11.30 -2.46
N ASP A 15 9.66 -12.59 -2.15
CA ASP A 15 8.57 -13.44 -2.60
C ASP A 15 7.26 -13.02 -1.92
N ALA A 16 6.20 -12.93 -2.71
CA ALA A 16 4.90 -12.54 -2.19
C ALA A 16 4.40 -13.50 -1.10
N GLU A 17 4.70 -14.79 -1.24
CA GLU A 17 4.32 -15.81 -0.25
C GLU A 17 5.04 -15.67 1.08
N ALA A 18 6.21 -15.03 1.10
CA ALA A 18 7.00 -14.81 2.31
C ALA A 18 6.48 -13.62 3.13
N LEU A 19 5.53 -12.85 2.63
CA LEU A 19 5.00 -11.70 3.35
C LEU A 19 4.22 -12.12 4.59
N PRO A 20 4.35 -11.35 5.70
CA PRO A 20 3.44 -11.50 6.83
C PRO A 20 1.99 -11.29 6.42
N THR A 21 1.06 -11.82 7.20
CA THR A 21 -0.37 -11.75 6.91
C THR A 21 -0.90 -10.35 6.64
N PRO A 22 -0.54 -9.29 7.40
CA PRO A 22 -1.02 -7.94 7.12
C PRO A 22 -0.58 -7.40 5.75
N GLU A 23 0.70 -7.55 5.43
CA GLU A 23 1.25 -7.11 4.14
C GLU A 23 0.66 -7.92 3.00
N ARG A 24 0.48 -9.22 3.19
CA ARG A 24 -0.12 -10.11 2.18
C ARG A 24 -1.56 -9.71 1.88
N LEU A 25 -2.34 -9.38 2.90
CA LEU A 25 -3.73 -8.94 2.72
C LEU A 25 -3.78 -7.68 1.84
N LEU A 26 -2.94 -6.70 2.15
CA LEU A 26 -2.92 -5.43 1.40
C LEU A 26 -2.43 -5.64 -0.03
N LEU A 27 -1.40 -6.49 -0.22
CA LEU A 27 -0.90 -6.84 -1.54
C LEU A 27 -1.99 -7.53 -2.38
N ASP A 28 -2.63 -8.54 -1.83
CA ASP A 28 -3.68 -9.28 -2.53
C ASP A 28 -4.86 -8.38 -2.88
N ALA A 29 -5.23 -7.48 -1.97
CA ALA A 29 -6.29 -6.51 -2.21
C ALA A 29 -5.95 -5.55 -3.36
N ALA A 30 -4.74 -5.03 -3.39
CA ALA A 30 -4.29 -4.13 -4.46
C ALA A 30 -4.26 -4.84 -5.82
N ARG A 31 -3.76 -6.05 -5.85
CA ARG A 31 -3.72 -6.87 -7.08
C ARG A 31 -5.11 -7.20 -7.59
N LEU A 32 -6.01 -7.56 -6.70
CA LEU A 32 -7.40 -7.86 -7.05
C LEU A 32 -8.10 -6.61 -7.60
N TRP A 33 -7.92 -5.48 -6.92
CA TRP A 33 -8.49 -4.21 -7.37
C TRP A 33 -8.04 -3.88 -8.80
N GLU A 34 -6.74 -4.01 -9.07
CA GLU A 34 -6.19 -3.70 -10.39
C GLU A 34 -6.67 -4.70 -11.45
N ALA A 35 -6.76 -5.97 -11.12
CA ALA A 35 -7.27 -6.99 -12.05
C ALA A 35 -8.72 -6.69 -12.46
N GLU A 36 -9.56 -6.31 -11.51
CA GLU A 36 -10.94 -5.93 -11.81
C GLU A 36 -11.01 -4.65 -12.66
N ALA A 37 -10.20 -3.65 -12.33
CA ALA A 37 -10.16 -2.40 -13.09
C ALA A 37 -9.72 -2.63 -14.54
N ARG A 38 -8.68 -3.45 -14.74
CA ARG A 38 -8.20 -3.79 -16.09
C ARG A 38 -9.23 -4.56 -16.90
N ALA A 39 -10.04 -5.37 -16.25
CA ALA A 39 -11.11 -6.13 -16.90
C ALA A 39 -12.38 -5.31 -17.13
N GLY A 40 -12.38 -4.04 -16.75
CA GLY A 40 -13.56 -3.17 -16.89
C GLY A 40 -14.67 -3.47 -15.90
N ARG A 41 -14.38 -4.22 -14.83
CA ARG A 41 -15.36 -4.53 -13.78
C ARG A 41 -15.19 -3.58 -12.60
N PRO A 42 -16.28 -3.25 -11.85
CA PRO A 42 -16.15 -2.47 -10.62
C PRO A 42 -15.36 -3.27 -9.58
N PRO A 43 -14.28 -2.68 -8.98
CA PRO A 43 -13.45 -3.43 -8.04
C PRO A 43 -14.12 -3.70 -6.68
N ILE A 44 -15.09 -2.87 -6.27
CA ILE A 44 -15.64 -2.91 -4.91
C ILE A 44 -16.26 -4.25 -4.52
N PRO A 45 -17.09 -4.91 -5.34
CA PRO A 45 -17.68 -6.18 -4.91
C PRO A 45 -16.63 -7.27 -4.60
N ALA A 46 -15.63 -7.44 -5.45
CA ALA A 46 -14.58 -8.43 -5.23
C ALA A 46 -13.71 -8.08 -4.03
N LEU A 47 -13.34 -6.80 -3.91
CA LEU A 47 -12.52 -6.30 -2.81
C LEU A 47 -13.24 -6.45 -1.47
N ARG A 48 -14.54 -6.22 -1.44
CA ARG A 48 -15.37 -6.40 -0.24
C ARG A 48 -15.27 -7.82 0.32
N LEU A 49 -15.35 -8.81 -0.55
CA LEU A 49 -15.23 -10.22 -0.13
C LEU A 49 -13.85 -10.52 0.45
N LEU A 50 -12.79 -10.06 -0.22
CA LEU A 50 -11.43 -10.30 0.24
C LEU A 50 -11.16 -9.64 1.60
N LEU A 51 -11.55 -8.38 1.76
CA LEU A 51 -11.32 -7.66 3.01
C LEU A 51 -12.18 -8.18 4.16
N ALA A 52 -13.41 -8.62 3.89
CA ALA A 52 -14.24 -9.27 4.90
C ALA A 52 -13.61 -10.59 5.36
N ALA A 53 -13.06 -11.38 4.45
CA ALA A 53 -12.36 -12.61 4.78
C ALA A 53 -11.09 -12.36 5.62
N GLY A 54 -10.46 -11.20 5.43
CA GLY A 54 -9.31 -10.77 6.22
C GLY A 54 -9.67 -10.00 7.50
N ASP A 55 -10.94 -9.97 7.87
CA ASP A 55 -11.45 -9.26 9.06
C ASP A 55 -11.18 -7.75 9.04
N ALA A 56 -11.09 -7.16 7.86
CA ALA A 56 -10.81 -5.72 7.70
C ALA A 56 -11.80 -5.05 6.72
N PRO A 57 -13.12 -5.20 6.90
CA PRO A 57 -14.09 -4.64 5.95
C PRO A 57 -14.05 -3.12 5.87
N ALA A 58 -13.67 -2.43 6.94
CA ALA A 58 -13.59 -0.98 6.96
C ALA A 58 -12.46 -0.41 6.08
N ALA A 59 -11.53 -1.25 5.64
CA ALA A 59 -10.45 -0.84 4.74
C ALA A 59 -10.90 -0.67 3.28
N LEU A 60 -12.10 -1.11 2.93
CA LEU A 60 -12.59 -1.14 1.55
C LEU A 60 -12.58 0.23 0.88
N LEU A 61 -13.30 1.20 1.45
CA LEU A 61 -13.43 2.52 0.83
C LEU A 61 -12.11 3.31 0.83
N PRO A 62 -11.33 3.33 1.92
CA PRO A 62 -10.03 4.00 1.89
C PRO A 62 -9.07 3.40 0.87
N LEU A 63 -9.03 2.08 0.73
CA LEU A 63 -8.16 1.45 -0.26
C LEU A 63 -8.61 1.78 -1.69
N ASP A 64 -9.90 1.70 -1.95
CA ASP A 64 -10.45 2.08 -3.26
C ASP A 64 -10.11 3.53 -3.60
N ALA A 65 -10.27 4.46 -2.66
CA ALA A 65 -9.93 5.86 -2.85
C ALA A 65 -8.43 6.07 -3.14
N LEU A 66 -7.57 5.37 -2.41
CA LEU A 66 -6.13 5.45 -2.60
C LEU A 66 -5.73 4.99 -4.00
N LEU A 67 -6.24 3.85 -4.43
CA LEU A 67 -5.90 3.28 -5.73
C LEU A 67 -6.49 4.10 -6.89
N ARG A 68 -7.67 4.68 -6.70
CA ARG A 68 -8.24 5.59 -7.71
C ARG A 68 -7.43 6.88 -7.86
N ALA A 69 -6.82 7.36 -6.78
CA ALA A 69 -5.97 8.56 -6.84
C ALA A 69 -4.69 8.32 -7.65
N ALA A 70 -4.19 7.09 -7.67
CA ALA A 70 -3.01 6.73 -8.44
C ALA A 70 -3.35 6.58 -9.92
N PRO A 71 -2.58 7.21 -10.83
CA PRO A 71 -2.80 7.02 -12.26
C PRO A 71 -2.46 5.59 -12.69
N THR A 72 -3.04 5.15 -13.79
CA THR A 72 -2.88 3.76 -14.29
C THR A 72 -1.40 3.38 -14.45
N GLN A 73 -0.57 4.30 -14.93
CA GLN A 73 0.86 4.04 -15.14
C GLN A 73 1.60 3.76 -13.83
N ALA A 74 1.14 4.34 -12.72
CA ALA A 74 1.74 4.14 -11.41
C ALA A 74 1.27 2.83 -10.76
N ARG A 75 0.14 2.29 -11.18
CA ARG A 75 -0.42 1.05 -10.67
C ARG A 75 0.10 -0.16 -11.45
N ASP A 76 1.40 -0.21 -11.63
CA ASP A 76 2.05 -1.35 -12.29
C ASP A 76 2.19 -2.51 -11.29
N PHE A 77 1.05 -3.04 -10.88
CA PHE A 77 0.96 -4.15 -9.94
C PHE A 77 1.04 -5.48 -10.69
N GLY A 78 1.55 -6.49 -10.01
CA GLY A 78 1.57 -7.84 -10.53
C GLY A 78 0.17 -8.45 -10.58
N CYS A 79 0.06 -9.56 -11.29
CA CYS A 79 -1.16 -10.39 -11.27
C CYS A 79 -1.27 -11.10 -9.91
N GLU A 80 -2.42 -11.68 -9.64
CA GLU A 80 -2.68 -12.38 -8.38
C GLU A 80 -1.68 -13.50 -8.08
N LEU A 81 -1.12 -14.12 -9.14
CA LEU A 81 -0.19 -15.24 -9.02
C LEU A 81 1.27 -14.83 -9.18
N CYS A 82 1.57 -13.55 -9.32
CA CYS A 82 2.95 -13.10 -9.44
C CYS A 82 3.74 -13.46 -8.18
N PRO A 83 4.87 -14.19 -8.31
CA PRO A 83 5.60 -14.68 -7.14
C PRO A 83 6.35 -13.58 -6.40
N ARG A 84 6.68 -12.48 -7.06
CA ARG A 84 7.51 -11.42 -6.47
C ARG A 84 6.72 -10.13 -6.28
N VAL A 85 7.08 -9.40 -5.22
CA VAL A 85 6.54 -8.07 -4.95
C VAL A 85 7.14 -7.09 -5.94
N GLN A 86 6.26 -6.41 -6.70
CA GLN A 86 6.65 -5.42 -7.70
C GLN A 86 7.02 -4.09 -7.05
N PRO A 87 7.85 -3.24 -7.71
CA PRO A 87 8.23 -1.93 -7.14
C PRO A 87 7.05 -1.04 -6.76
N ALA A 88 6.01 -0.97 -7.60
CA ALA A 88 4.82 -0.17 -7.29
C ALA A 88 4.07 -0.72 -6.07
N GLU A 89 4.02 -2.03 -5.91
CA GLU A 89 3.42 -2.68 -4.75
C GLU A 89 4.22 -2.39 -3.47
N ALA A 90 5.54 -2.45 -3.55
CA ALA A 90 6.41 -2.10 -2.43
C ALA A 90 6.23 -0.63 -2.03
N ALA A 91 6.07 0.26 -2.99
CA ALA A 91 5.82 1.68 -2.74
C ALA A 91 4.49 1.90 -2.02
N LEU A 92 3.44 1.21 -2.46
CA LEU A 92 2.12 1.25 -1.79
C LEU A 92 2.21 0.77 -0.34
N LEU A 93 2.84 -0.37 -0.13
CA LEU A 93 2.99 -0.96 1.21
C LEU A 93 3.80 -0.05 2.14
N LEU A 94 4.87 0.55 1.64
CA LEU A 94 5.68 1.50 2.41
C LEU A 94 4.86 2.72 2.83
N ALA A 95 4.16 3.35 1.89
CA ALA A 95 3.34 4.52 2.19
C ALA A 95 2.26 4.21 3.23
N CYS A 96 1.59 3.08 3.08
CA CYS A 96 0.55 2.64 4.03
C CYS A 96 1.12 2.34 5.42
N ALA A 97 2.29 1.71 5.50
CA ALA A 97 2.94 1.41 6.77
C ALA A 97 3.34 2.69 7.52
N LEU A 98 3.88 3.67 6.80
CA LEU A 98 4.23 4.97 7.38
C LEU A 98 2.99 5.75 7.84
N ALA A 99 1.94 5.76 7.02
CA ALA A 99 0.68 6.41 7.38
C ALA A 99 0.03 5.76 8.60
N GLN A 100 0.05 4.43 8.68
CA GLN A 100 -0.51 3.69 9.82
C GLN A 100 0.18 4.05 11.13
N ARG A 101 1.48 4.32 11.09
CA ARG A 101 2.28 4.67 12.27
C ARG A 101 2.26 6.16 12.60
N GLY A 102 1.52 6.97 11.86
CA GLY A 102 1.42 8.40 12.09
C GLY A 102 2.61 9.21 11.56
N HIS A 103 3.49 8.62 10.80
CA HIS A 103 4.62 9.30 10.16
C HIS A 103 4.16 10.00 8.86
N ARG A 104 3.32 11.03 9.01
CA ARG A 104 2.63 11.67 7.88
C ARG A 104 3.59 12.28 6.86
N GLY A 105 4.61 12.99 7.33
CA GLY A 105 5.61 13.60 6.44
C GLY A 105 6.36 12.57 5.61
N GLU A 106 6.76 11.46 6.22
CA GLU A 106 7.45 10.38 5.53
C GLU A 106 6.50 9.63 4.59
N ALA A 107 5.25 9.43 5.00
CA ALA A 107 4.23 8.81 4.15
C ALA A 107 3.99 9.64 2.89
N LEU A 108 3.87 10.96 3.02
CA LEU A 108 3.74 11.86 1.87
C LEU A 108 4.97 11.79 0.97
N ALA A 109 6.17 11.79 1.56
CA ALA A 109 7.40 11.66 0.78
C ALA A 109 7.45 10.33 0.01
N ALA A 110 7.01 9.24 0.62
CA ALA A 110 6.91 7.94 -0.05
C ALA A 110 5.92 7.99 -1.21
N LEU A 111 4.77 8.62 -1.03
CA LEU A 111 3.78 8.80 -2.09
C LEU A 111 4.35 9.66 -3.23
N LEU A 112 5.07 10.72 -2.92
CA LEU A 112 5.68 11.62 -3.92
C LEU A 112 6.78 10.93 -4.74
N ARG A 113 7.42 9.91 -4.20
CA ARG A 113 8.39 9.11 -4.96
C ARG A 113 7.71 8.13 -5.94
N TRP A 114 6.48 7.79 -5.67
CA TRP A 114 5.72 6.82 -6.46
C TRP A 114 4.75 7.51 -7.44
N LEU A 115 4.08 8.56 -6.98
CA LEU A 115 2.98 9.22 -7.70
C LEU A 115 3.36 10.61 -8.15
N PRO A 116 2.74 11.14 -9.22
CA PRO A 116 2.81 12.55 -9.54
C PRO A 116 2.30 13.42 -8.38
N LEU A 117 2.74 14.67 -8.34
CA LEU A 117 2.47 15.60 -7.24
C LEU A 117 0.99 15.67 -6.85
N GLY A 118 0.11 15.94 -7.81
CA GLY A 118 -1.32 16.04 -7.53
C GLY A 118 -1.93 14.75 -7.04
N ALA A 119 -1.52 13.62 -7.62
CA ALA A 119 -1.98 12.30 -7.21
C ALA A 119 -1.52 11.95 -5.79
N ALA A 120 -0.28 12.27 -5.44
CA ALA A 120 0.25 12.01 -4.09
C ALA A 120 -0.55 12.77 -3.02
N TYR A 121 -0.83 14.05 -3.25
CA TYR A 121 -1.65 14.83 -2.31
C TYR A 121 -3.09 14.33 -2.24
N ALA A 122 -3.66 13.90 -3.35
CA ALA A 122 -5.01 13.30 -3.36
C ALA A 122 -5.04 11.95 -2.64
N ALA A 123 -3.97 11.17 -2.72
CA ALA A 123 -3.87 9.85 -2.08
C ALA A 123 -3.64 9.95 -0.57
N MET A 124 -3.07 11.01 -0.08
CA MET A 124 -2.64 11.12 1.32
C MET A 124 -3.76 10.93 2.34
N PRO A 125 -4.93 11.59 2.23
CA PRO A 125 -6.03 11.34 3.17
C PRO A 125 -6.50 9.89 3.15
N ALA A 126 -6.56 9.29 1.96
CA ALA A 126 -6.97 7.89 1.82
C ALA A 126 -5.96 6.94 2.49
N ALA A 127 -4.66 7.21 2.36
CA ALA A 127 -3.62 6.42 3.02
C ALA A 127 -3.74 6.49 4.54
N ILE A 128 -4.02 7.66 5.08
CA ILE A 128 -4.24 7.86 6.53
C ILE A 128 -5.46 7.07 6.98
N HIS A 129 -6.58 7.20 6.28
CA HIS A 129 -7.82 6.50 6.62
C HIS A 129 -7.65 4.98 6.51
N LEU A 130 -6.94 4.52 5.49
CA LEU A 130 -6.64 3.10 5.32
C LEU A 130 -5.79 2.58 6.48
N GLY A 131 -4.74 3.29 6.85
CA GLY A 131 -3.90 2.93 7.99
C GLY A 131 -4.70 2.82 9.28
N CYS A 132 -5.60 3.78 9.54
CA CYS A 132 -6.47 3.75 10.72
C CYS A 132 -7.45 2.57 10.68
N ALA A 133 -8.08 2.31 9.54
CA ALA A 133 -9.03 1.21 9.38
C ALA A 133 -8.36 -0.15 9.61
N LEU A 134 -7.18 -0.35 9.02
CA LEU A 134 -6.40 -1.57 9.23
C LEU A 134 -5.97 -1.72 10.69
N ARG A 135 -5.53 -0.65 11.33
CA ARG A 135 -5.12 -0.66 12.73
C ARG A 135 -6.28 -1.05 13.65
N ARG A 136 -7.46 -0.50 13.44
CA ARG A 136 -8.67 -0.84 14.21
C ARG A 136 -9.07 -2.29 14.04
N ALA A 137 -8.79 -2.86 12.87
CA ALA A 137 -9.03 -4.27 12.59
C ALA A 137 -7.95 -5.20 13.13
N GLY A 138 -6.90 -4.66 13.75
CA GLY A 138 -5.78 -5.45 14.23
C GLY A 138 -4.78 -5.85 13.16
N VAL A 139 -4.90 -5.29 11.96
CA VAL A 139 -3.99 -5.55 10.84
C VAL A 139 -2.86 -4.53 10.89
N LEU A 140 -1.76 -4.91 11.51
CA LEU A 140 -0.62 -4.02 11.76
C LEU A 140 0.50 -4.32 10.77
N LEU A 141 0.79 -3.34 9.92
CA LEU A 141 1.89 -3.42 8.98
C LEU A 141 3.22 -3.28 9.74
N ARG A 142 4.23 -3.96 9.25
CA ARG A 142 5.55 -3.91 9.89
C ARG A 142 6.17 -2.53 9.75
N GLN A 143 6.96 -2.17 10.76
CA GLN A 143 7.70 -0.91 10.73
C GLN A 143 8.75 -0.95 9.63
N PRO A 144 8.77 0.05 8.73
CA PRO A 144 9.79 0.14 7.70
C PRO A 144 11.18 0.31 8.32
N LEU A 145 12.17 -0.33 7.72
CA LEU A 145 13.55 -0.24 8.17
C LEU A 145 14.16 1.09 7.78
N ARG A 146 14.87 1.71 8.72
CA ARG A 146 15.70 2.86 8.42
C ARG A 146 17.12 2.38 8.19
N VAL A 147 17.68 2.77 7.04
CA VAL A 147 19.09 2.49 6.77
C VAL A 147 19.93 3.37 7.69
N ALA A 148 20.68 2.77 8.59
CA ALA A 148 21.63 3.51 9.40
C ALA A 148 22.70 4.08 8.49
N ARG A 149 22.90 5.40 8.53
CA ARG A 149 24.01 6.03 7.83
C ARG A 149 25.30 5.64 8.55
N ARG A 150 26.21 5.05 7.82
CA ARG A 150 27.59 4.98 8.28
C ARG A 150 28.18 6.37 8.16
N SER A 151 28.56 6.92 9.29
CA SER A 151 29.37 8.14 9.33
C SER A 151 30.74 7.88 8.73
#